data_85a6ef1c19c11caa7d84197bc1472b5a
#
_entry.id   85a6ef1c19c11caa7d84197bc1472b5a
#
_cell.length_a   1.000
_cell.length_b   1.000
_cell.length_c   1.000
_cell.angle_alpha   90.00
_cell.angle_beta   90.00
_cell.angle_gamma   90.00
#
_symmetry.space_group_name_H-M   'P 1'
#
loop_
_entity.id
_entity.type
_entity.pdbx_description
1 polymer ?
#
loop_
_entity_poly.entity_id
_entity_poly.type
_entity_poly.pdbx_seq_one_letter_code
_entity_poly.pdbx_strand_id
1 'polypeptide(L)'
;MKKLFTLFAAALVAASASAQTTVEGSKAFDNVYVGINGGVATKMTGHSWMKGLNPNAGVRIGKNITPVFGLAIESNAYFSNKPWESTRLAVRALNTSLLGTLNLSNMFGGYKGEPRLFEVGAVYGIGWGHVFMHNDEGRAINRMTSKAGLDFQFNLGSKKQWQIYVEPSVTWVFNGMPGTTGESDYNDYDYKATSSANQGAYNINNGFFQLNAGVIYKFKNHNGSHNFTIAQLRDQGEIDALNQTINDLRNELAKKPKEIVKEVVKEAPAPKDVRVENLVLVTFAQGKSALTKDAKAALDGIKSGSHVQIVGTASPEGSKAINDKISQARADEVAKYLKNKGVVVDEATGKGVQGNTSNRLAVVYVK
;
A
#
# COMPACT_ATOMS: atom_id res chain seq x y z
N MET A 1 -11.29 4.04 -26.05
CA MET A 1 -10.24 3.88 -25.04
C MET A 1 -10.08 5.10 -24.14
N LYS A 2 -9.85 6.31 -24.69
CA LYS A 2 -9.70 7.53 -23.83
C LYS A 2 -10.85 7.74 -22.84
N LYS A 3 -12.13 7.61 -23.26
CA LYS A 3 -13.30 7.81 -22.39
C LYS A 3 -13.42 6.78 -21.25
N LEU A 4 -13.05 5.53 -21.48
CA LEU A 4 -13.10 4.47 -20.45
C LEU A 4 -11.96 4.64 -19.43
N PHE A 5 -10.76 5.00 -19.91
CA PHE A 5 -9.63 5.31 -19.07
C PHE A 5 -9.88 6.59 -18.24
N THR A 6 -10.53 7.59 -18.83
CA THR A 6 -10.95 8.80 -18.12
C THR A 6 -12.03 8.50 -17.07
N LEU A 7 -12.97 7.59 -17.35
CA LEU A 7 -13.99 7.18 -16.39
C LEU A 7 -13.37 6.41 -15.22
N PHE A 8 -12.40 5.54 -15.48
CA PHE A 8 -11.68 4.80 -14.44
C PHE A 8 -10.77 5.71 -13.62
N ALA A 9 -10.09 6.65 -14.26
CA ALA A 9 -9.29 7.67 -13.57
C ALA A 9 -10.19 8.62 -12.74
N ALA A 10 -11.36 9.01 -13.26
CA ALA A 10 -12.35 9.81 -12.53
C ALA A 10 -12.94 9.04 -11.34
N ALA A 11 -13.17 7.73 -11.48
CA ALA A 11 -13.61 6.86 -10.38
C ALA A 11 -12.54 6.72 -9.30
N LEU A 12 -11.24 6.66 -9.68
CA LEU A 12 -10.12 6.67 -8.74
C LEU A 12 -10.04 7.99 -7.94
N VAL A 13 -10.24 9.12 -8.62
CA VAL A 13 -10.25 10.44 -7.98
C VAL A 13 -11.48 10.62 -7.09
N ALA A 14 -12.66 10.18 -7.55
CA ALA A 14 -13.88 10.20 -6.75
C ALA A 14 -13.79 9.25 -5.54
N ALA A 15 -13.18 8.07 -5.69
CA ALA A 15 -12.93 7.15 -4.60
C ALA A 15 -12.00 7.74 -3.52
N SER A 16 -11.03 8.56 -3.92
CA SER A 16 -10.16 9.27 -2.97
C SER A 16 -10.89 10.41 -2.24
N ALA A 17 -11.87 11.05 -2.88
CA ALA A 17 -12.66 12.14 -2.29
C ALA A 17 -13.78 11.63 -1.36
N SER A 18 -14.37 10.45 -1.65
CA SER A 18 -15.42 9.85 -0.79
C SER A 18 -14.87 9.12 0.44
N ALA A 19 -13.58 8.83 0.47
CA ALA A 19 -12.93 8.18 1.61
C ALA A 19 -12.61 9.18 2.74
N GLN A 20 -13.62 9.90 3.23
CA GLN A 20 -13.48 10.78 4.41
C GLN A 20 -13.25 9.99 5.71
N THR A 21 -13.30 8.67 5.68
CA THR A 21 -12.95 7.86 6.84
C THR A 21 -11.44 7.62 6.83
N THR A 22 -10.72 8.32 7.71
CA THR A 22 -9.28 8.10 7.89
C THR A 22 -9.07 6.68 8.43
N VAL A 23 -8.35 5.86 7.68
CA VAL A 23 -7.94 4.52 8.11
C VAL A 23 -6.51 4.54 8.63
N GLU A 24 -6.19 3.61 9.52
CA GLU A 24 -4.80 3.43 9.99
C GLU A 24 -3.86 3.13 8.82
N GLY A 25 -2.61 3.61 8.93
CA GLY A 25 -1.59 3.39 7.91
C GLY A 25 -1.37 1.90 7.63
N SER A 26 -1.45 1.52 6.37
CA SER A 26 -1.29 0.14 5.88
C SER A 26 0.17 -0.14 5.54
N LYS A 27 0.72 -1.26 6.03
CA LYS A 27 2.05 -1.75 5.67
C LYS A 27 2.03 -2.51 4.34
N ALA A 28 3.20 -2.85 3.80
CA ALA A 28 3.34 -3.48 2.49
C ALA A 28 2.52 -4.78 2.33
N PHE A 29 2.44 -5.60 3.39
CA PHE A 29 1.72 -6.89 3.38
C PHE A 29 0.34 -6.85 4.03
N ASP A 30 -0.15 -5.68 4.46
CA ASP A 30 -1.49 -5.55 5.00
C ASP A 30 -2.54 -5.58 3.88
N ASN A 31 -3.74 -6.08 4.23
CA ASN A 31 -4.90 -6.17 3.35
C ASN A 31 -4.65 -6.99 2.07
N VAL A 32 -3.70 -7.95 2.15
CA VAL A 32 -3.44 -8.93 1.11
C VAL A 32 -4.42 -10.09 1.25
N TYR A 33 -4.85 -10.63 0.13
CA TYR A 33 -5.75 -11.78 0.09
C TYR A 33 -5.37 -12.75 -1.03
N VAL A 34 -5.79 -14.00 -0.86
CA VAL A 34 -5.70 -15.05 -1.86
C VAL A 34 -7.07 -15.70 -2.01
N GLY A 35 -7.43 -16.06 -3.21
CA GLY A 35 -8.69 -16.74 -3.51
C GLY A 35 -8.54 -17.79 -4.61
N ILE A 36 -9.49 -18.68 -4.59
CA ILE A 36 -9.72 -19.64 -5.67
C ILE A 36 -11.13 -19.43 -6.23
N ASN A 37 -11.29 -19.66 -7.50
CA ASN A 37 -12.59 -19.56 -8.15
C ASN A 37 -12.80 -20.70 -9.14
N GLY A 38 -14.05 -20.90 -9.51
CA GLY A 38 -14.45 -21.79 -10.57
C GLY A 38 -15.78 -21.35 -11.16
N GLY A 39 -16.01 -21.72 -12.39
CA GLY A 39 -17.23 -21.29 -13.07
C GLY A 39 -17.29 -21.76 -14.51
N VAL A 40 -18.03 -21.01 -15.30
CA VAL A 40 -18.25 -21.30 -16.71
C VAL A 40 -18.12 -20.04 -17.55
N ALA A 41 -17.64 -20.20 -18.77
CA ALA A 41 -17.53 -19.14 -19.75
C ALA A 41 -18.21 -19.56 -21.06
N THR A 42 -18.79 -18.61 -21.77
CA THR A 42 -19.41 -18.83 -23.07
C THR A 42 -19.26 -17.60 -23.96
N LYS A 43 -19.20 -17.77 -25.28
CA LYS A 43 -19.19 -16.64 -26.22
C LYS A 43 -20.44 -15.77 -26.05
N MET A 44 -20.32 -14.49 -26.30
CA MET A 44 -21.47 -13.59 -26.27
C MET A 44 -22.37 -13.74 -27.50
N THR A 45 -21.80 -14.10 -28.65
CA THR A 45 -22.50 -14.18 -29.94
C THR A 45 -22.12 -15.44 -30.72
N GLY A 46 -22.88 -15.77 -31.72
CA GLY A 46 -22.54 -16.79 -32.74
C GLY A 46 -22.77 -18.23 -32.36
N HIS A 47 -23.39 -18.52 -31.20
CA HIS A 47 -23.70 -19.90 -30.79
C HIS A 47 -24.80 -19.96 -29.71
N SER A 48 -25.25 -21.16 -29.40
CA SER A 48 -26.15 -21.40 -28.27
C SER A 48 -25.35 -21.38 -26.94
N TRP A 49 -25.72 -20.49 -26.04
CA TRP A 49 -25.02 -20.26 -24.76
C TRP A 49 -24.80 -21.55 -23.96
N MET A 50 -25.85 -22.30 -23.75
CA MET A 50 -25.80 -23.53 -22.93
C MET A 50 -24.93 -24.63 -23.53
N LYS A 51 -24.90 -24.73 -24.86
CA LYS A 51 -24.07 -25.73 -25.55
C LYS A 51 -22.59 -25.35 -25.64
N GLY A 52 -22.29 -24.04 -25.53
CA GLY A 52 -20.95 -23.48 -25.61
C GLY A 52 -20.26 -23.25 -24.26
N LEU A 53 -20.80 -23.77 -23.17
CA LEU A 53 -20.20 -23.57 -21.84
C LEU A 53 -18.83 -24.23 -21.75
N ASN A 54 -17.86 -23.43 -21.29
CA ASN A 54 -16.49 -23.86 -21.02
C ASN A 54 -16.23 -23.75 -19.52
N PRO A 55 -16.10 -24.86 -18.79
CA PRO A 55 -15.75 -24.81 -17.38
C PRO A 55 -14.36 -24.23 -17.18
N ASN A 56 -14.20 -23.45 -16.15
CA ASN A 56 -12.94 -22.84 -15.77
C ASN A 56 -12.69 -22.92 -14.28
N ALA A 57 -11.42 -22.84 -13.89
CA ALA A 57 -11.00 -22.65 -12.52
C ALA A 57 -9.79 -21.72 -12.48
N GLY A 58 -9.66 -20.97 -11.41
CA GLY A 58 -8.61 -19.98 -11.30
C GLY A 58 -8.21 -19.63 -9.88
N VAL A 59 -7.18 -18.82 -9.83
CA VAL A 59 -6.64 -18.23 -8.60
C VAL A 59 -6.63 -16.72 -8.71
N ARG A 60 -6.88 -16.05 -7.59
CA ARG A 60 -6.82 -14.59 -7.48
C ARG A 60 -5.95 -14.24 -6.29
N ILE A 61 -4.97 -13.38 -6.49
CA ILE A 61 -4.12 -12.81 -5.42
C ILE A 61 -4.24 -11.30 -5.54
N GLY A 62 -4.56 -10.63 -4.45
CA GLY A 62 -4.75 -9.19 -4.48
C GLY A 62 -4.42 -8.50 -3.18
N LYS A 63 -4.44 -7.18 -3.25
CA LYS A 63 -4.24 -6.29 -2.12
C LYS A 63 -5.24 -5.13 -2.21
N ASN A 64 -5.99 -4.91 -1.14
CA ASN A 64 -6.77 -3.69 -1.00
C ASN A 64 -5.85 -2.56 -0.55
N ILE A 65 -5.77 -1.50 -1.34
CA ILE A 65 -4.92 -0.32 -1.09
C ILE A 65 -5.67 0.65 -0.18
N THR A 66 -6.98 0.81 -0.43
CA THR A 66 -7.92 1.56 0.39
C THR A 66 -9.17 0.72 0.64
N PRO A 67 -10.07 1.11 1.53
CA PRO A 67 -11.36 0.41 1.68
C PRO A 67 -12.21 0.38 0.41
N VAL A 68 -11.92 1.25 -0.57
CA VAL A 68 -12.65 1.38 -1.84
C VAL A 68 -11.89 0.77 -3.00
N PHE A 69 -10.56 0.89 -3.04
CA PHE A 69 -9.74 0.50 -4.18
C PHE A 69 -8.72 -0.58 -3.82
N GLY A 70 -8.55 -1.55 -4.71
CA GLY A 70 -7.53 -2.59 -4.64
C GLY A 70 -6.98 -2.97 -6.01
N LEU A 71 -5.96 -3.80 -6.00
CA LEU A 71 -5.34 -4.43 -7.17
C LEU A 71 -5.29 -5.94 -6.98
N ALA A 72 -5.50 -6.69 -8.06
CA ALA A 72 -5.39 -8.15 -8.05
C ALA A 72 -4.78 -8.68 -9.34
N ILE A 73 -4.14 -9.83 -9.22
CA ILE A 73 -3.79 -10.69 -10.35
C ILE A 73 -4.71 -11.89 -10.29
N GLU A 74 -5.37 -12.19 -11.39
CA GLU A 74 -6.24 -13.34 -11.53
C GLU A 74 -5.80 -14.18 -12.72
N SER A 75 -5.72 -15.48 -12.55
CA SER A 75 -5.42 -16.43 -13.63
C SER A 75 -6.47 -17.52 -13.66
N ASN A 76 -7.16 -17.66 -14.79
CA ASN A 76 -8.19 -18.66 -15.03
C ASN A 76 -7.76 -19.63 -16.13
N ALA A 77 -7.84 -20.92 -15.85
CA ALA A 77 -7.63 -22.02 -16.79
C ALA A 77 -8.99 -22.54 -17.29
N TYR A 78 -9.11 -22.76 -18.60
CA TYR A 78 -10.30 -23.27 -19.26
C TYR A 78 -10.07 -24.71 -19.73
N PHE A 79 -11.04 -25.59 -19.49
CA PHE A 79 -10.85 -27.04 -19.61
C PHE A 79 -11.63 -27.70 -20.76
N SER A 80 -12.56 -26.99 -21.39
CA SER A 80 -13.33 -27.49 -22.53
C SER A 80 -12.77 -26.93 -23.84
N ASN A 81 -12.96 -27.68 -24.94
CA ASN A 81 -12.72 -27.16 -26.27
C ASN A 81 -13.79 -26.17 -26.73
N LYS A 82 -14.81 -25.90 -25.94
CA LYS A 82 -15.87 -24.94 -26.23
C LYS A 82 -15.62 -23.62 -25.49
N PRO A 83 -15.82 -22.47 -26.11
CA PRO A 83 -16.12 -22.29 -27.54
C PRO A 83 -14.87 -22.41 -28.44
N TRP A 84 -13.69 -22.62 -27.86
CA TRP A 84 -12.43 -22.76 -28.60
C TRP A 84 -12.16 -24.22 -28.87
N GLU A 85 -12.00 -24.56 -30.13
CA GLU A 85 -11.61 -25.89 -30.53
C GLU A 85 -10.10 -26.06 -30.39
N SER A 86 -9.65 -27.33 -30.33
CA SER A 86 -8.37 -27.76 -30.86
C SER A 86 -7.26 -28.19 -29.95
N THR A 87 -7.44 -28.34 -28.62
CA THR A 87 -6.31 -28.91 -27.88
C THR A 87 -6.61 -30.24 -27.25
N ARG A 88 -5.61 -31.14 -27.17
CA ARG A 88 -5.69 -32.43 -26.44
C ARG A 88 -5.23 -32.32 -24.99
N LEU A 89 -4.81 -31.09 -24.56
CA LEU A 89 -4.34 -30.85 -23.21
C LEU A 89 -5.53 -30.72 -22.25
N ALA A 90 -5.32 -31.03 -20.97
CA ALA A 90 -6.32 -30.83 -19.93
C ALA A 90 -6.71 -29.37 -19.80
N VAL A 91 -5.74 -28.47 -19.85
CA VAL A 91 -5.97 -26.99 -19.92
C VAL A 91 -5.93 -26.58 -21.38
N ARG A 92 -7.02 -26.01 -21.86
CA ARG A 92 -7.19 -25.58 -23.26
C ARG A 92 -6.73 -24.14 -23.48
N ALA A 93 -7.03 -23.30 -22.54
CA ALA A 93 -6.63 -21.90 -22.57
C ALA A 93 -6.36 -21.40 -21.15
N LEU A 94 -5.58 -20.36 -21.07
CA LEU A 94 -5.27 -19.63 -19.84
C LEU A 94 -5.53 -18.14 -20.08
N ASN A 95 -6.12 -17.46 -19.12
CA ASN A 95 -6.20 -16.00 -19.13
C ASN A 95 -5.71 -15.45 -17.79
N THR A 96 -4.64 -14.67 -17.83
CA THR A 96 -4.08 -14.00 -16.66
C THR A 96 -4.27 -12.51 -16.79
N SER A 97 -4.92 -11.89 -15.81
CA SER A 97 -5.32 -10.48 -15.83
C SER A 97 -4.79 -9.74 -14.60
N LEU A 98 -4.35 -8.51 -14.83
CA LEU A 98 -4.14 -7.51 -13.79
C LEU A 98 -5.42 -6.70 -13.67
N LEU A 99 -6.04 -6.74 -12.50
CA LEU A 99 -7.34 -6.17 -12.21
C LEU A 99 -7.22 -5.02 -11.22
N GLY A 100 -7.87 -3.90 -11.51
CA GLY A 100 -8.28 -2.92 -10.52
C GLY A 100 -9.62 -3.36 -9.94
N THR A 101 -9.74 -3.33 -8.63
CA THR A 101 -10.98 -3.68 -7.91
C THR A 101 -11.54 -2.45 -7.20
N LEU A 102 -12.84 -2.26 -7.28
CA LEU A 102 -13.56 -1.18 -6.62
C LEU A 102 -14.63 -1.77 -5.72
N ASN A 103 -14.65 -1.40 -4.45
CA ASN A 103 -15.77 -1.71 -3.55
C ASN A 103 -16.82 -0.60 -3.67
N LEU A 104 -17.87 -0.85 -4.48
CA LEU A 104 -18.95 0.10 -4.73
C LEU A 104 -19.77 0.37 -3.48
N SER A 105 -19.95 -0.64 -2.62
CA SER A 105 -20.65 -0.48 -1.35
C SER A 105 -19.95 0.50 -0.42
N ASN A 106 -18.61 0.48 -0.37
CA ASN A 106 -17.83 1.44 0.40
C ASN A 106 -17.70 2.79 -0.31
N MET A 107 -17.66 2.79 -1.63
CA MET A 107 -17.59 4.01 -2.43
C MET A 107 -18.81 4.91 -2.22
N PHE A 108 -20.02 4.33 -2.21
CA PHE A 108 -21.27 5.08 -2.06
C PHE A 108 -21.77 5.15 -0.62
N GLY A 109 -21.52 4.11 0.20
CA GLY A 109 -22.02 4.01 1.56
C GLY A 109 -21.00 4.30 2.65
N GLY A 110 -19.77 4.71 2.29
CA GLY A 110 -18.65 4.92 3.21
C GLY A 110 -18.17 3.62 3.88
N TYR A 111 -16.94 3.58 4.34
CA TYR A 111 -16.41 2.47 5.12
C TYR A 111 -16.76 2.65 6.60
N LYS A 112 -17.25 1.59 7.27
CA LYS A 112 -17.74 1.63 8.67
C LYS A 112 -16.78 1.03 9.69
N GLY A 113 -15.52 0.78 9.32
CA GLY A 113 -14.51 0.15 10.18
C GLY A 113 -14.42 -1.37 10.05
N GLU A 114 -15.46 -1.99 9.51
CA GLU A 114 -15.47 -3.41 9.14
C GLU A 114 -16.28 -3.63 7.85
N PRO A 115 -15.97 -4.69 7.07
CA PRO A 115 -16.75 -5.06 5.90
C PRO A 115 -18.19 -5.43 6.28
N ARG A 116 -19.14 -5.00 5.44
CA ARG A 116 -20.54 -5.42 5.58
C ARG A 116 -20.68 -6.92 5.28
N LEU A 117 -21.74 -7.54 5.74
CA LEU A 117 -22.05 -8.93 5.38
C LEU A 117 -22.12 -9.11 3.86
N PHE A 118 -22.81 -8.19 3.19
CA PHE A 118 -22.92 -8.16 1.72
C PHE A 118 -22.37 -6.85 1.18
N GLU A 119 -21.53 -6.97 0.16
CA GLU A 119 -20.94 -5.84 -0.56
C GLU A 119 -20.95 -6.12 -2.06
N VAL A 120 -21.04 -5.06 -2.84
CA VAL A 120 -20.94 -5.10 -4.30
C VAL A 120 -19.63 -4.43 -4.69
N GLY A 121 -18.83 -5.12 -5.48
CA GLY A 121 -17.62 -4.63 -6.08
C GLY A 121 -17.73 -4.56 -7.59
N ALA A 122 -16.79 -3.88 -8.20
CA ALA A 122 -16.55 -3.91 -9.65
C ALA A 122 -15.09 -4.25 -9.90
N VAL A 123 -14.84 -5.00 -10.97
CA VAL A 123 -13.49 -5.33 -11.43
C VAL A 123 -13.32 -4.89 -12.87
N TYR A 124 -12.15 -4.33 -13.16
CA TYR A 124 -11.76 -4.00 -14.52
C TYR A 124 -10.26 -4.14 -14.67
N GLY A 125 -9.81 -4.71 -15.79
CA GLY A 125 -8.39 -4.83 -16.04
C GLY A 125 -8.03 -5.30 -17.43
N ILE A 126 -6.74 -5.45 -17.62
CA ILE A 126 -6.11 -5.97 -18.84
C ILE A 126 -5.43 -7.29 -18.53
N GLY A 127 -5.35 -8.15 -19.51
CA GLY A 127 -4.78 -9.48 -19.33
C GLY A 127 -4.08 -9.99 -20.58
N TRP A 128 -3.57 -11.19 -20.40
CA TRP A 128 -2.95 -12.01 -21.42
C TRP A 128 -3.68 -13.33 -21.50
N GLY A 129 -4.26 -13.61 -22.67
CA GLY A 129 -4.90 -14.86 -23.01
C GLY A 129 -3.97 -15.72 -23.84
N HIS A 130 -3.86 -17.00 -23.47
CA HIS A 130 -3.05 -17.99 -24.15
C HIS A 130 -3.90 -19.21 -24.47
N VAL A 131 -3.94 -19.62 -25.74
CA VAL A 131 -4.57 -20.86 -26.18
C VAL A 131 -3.48 -21.88 -26.48
N PHE A 132 -3.54 -23.01 -25.79
CA PHE A 132 -2.65 -24.14 -26.03
C PHE A 132 -3.13 -24.91 -27.26
N MET A 133 -2.50 -24.70 -28.39
CA MET A 133 -2.81 -25.45 -29.61
C MET A 133 -1.91 -26.69 -29.73
N HIS A 134 -2.52 -27.82 -29.99
CA HIS A 134 -1.82 -29.06 -30.26
C HIS A 134 -2.21 -29.54 -31.65
N ASN A 135 -1.56 -29.03 -32.63
CA ASN A 135 -1.48 -29.61 -33.97
C ASN A 135 -0.01 -29.70 -34.34
N ASP A 136 0.31 -30.49 -35.33
CA ASP A 136 1.66 -30.83 -35.75
C ASP A 136 2.55 -29.62 -36.12
N GLU A 137 1.97 -28.42 -36.16
CA GLU A 137 2.64 -27.17 -36.42
C GLU A 137 2.88 -26.26 -35.15
N GLY A 138 2.41 -26.66 -34.00
CA GLY A 138 2.88 -26.18 -32.68
C GLY A 138 2.75 -24.71 -32.36
N ARG A 139 1.86 -23.94 -32.98
CA ARG A 139 1.72 -22.51 -32.72
C ARG A 139 0.68 -22.21 -31.65
N ALA A 140 1.13 -21.88 -30.44
CA ALA A 140 0.29 -21.31 -29.41
C ALA A 140 -0.14 -19.87 -29.78
N ILE A 141 -1.36 -19.49 -29.42
CA ILE A 141 -1.90 -18.16 -29.72
C ILE A 141 -1.93 -17.33 -28.45
N ASN A 142 -1.33 -16.16 -28.54
CA ASN A 142 -1.29 -15.17 -27.48
C ASN A 142 -2.09 -13.92 -27.89
N ARG A 143 -2.94 -13.42 -26.99
CA ARG A 143 -3.76 -12.23 -27.20
C ARG A 143 -3.81 -11.38 -25.95
N MET A 144 -3.88 -10.09 -26.14
CA MET A 144 -4.29 -9.20 -25.07
C MET A 144 -5.78 -9.35 -24.81
N THR A 145 -6.16 -9.28 -23.55
CA THR A 145 -7.56 -9.34 -23.10
C THR A 145 -7.88 -8.14 -22.24
N SER A 146 -9.17 -7.84 -22.11
CA SER A 146 -9.68 -6.90 -21.13
C SER A 146 -10.91 -7.51 -20.48
N LYS A 147 -10.94 -7.47 -19.14
CA LYS A 147 -12.03 -8.00 -18.33
C LYS A 147 -12.76 -6.88 -17.62
N ALA A 148 -14.10 -6.95 -17.59
CA ALA A 148 -14.94 -6.11 -16.75
C ALA A 148 -16.03 -6.98 -16.09
N GLY A 149 -16.28 -6.77 -14.81
CA GLY A 149 -17.26 -7.57 -14.06
C GLY A 149 -17.74 -6.88 -12.79
N LEU A 150 -18.70 -7.53 -12.16
CA LEU A 150 -19.22 -7.16 -10.84
C LEU A 150 -18.94 -8.32 -9.86
N ASP A 151 -18.46 -7.99 -8.67
CA ASP A 151 -18.29 -8.93 -7.57
C ASP A 151 -19.44 -8.76 -6.55
N PHE A 152 -20.30 -9.76 -6.43
CA PHE A 152 -21.27 -9.86 -5.35
C PHE A 152 -20.64 -10.63 -4.20
N GLN A 153 -20.28 -9.94 -3.13
CA GLN A 153 -19.38 -10.41 -2.09
C GLN A 153 -20.11 -10.63 -0.77
N PHE A 154 -19.87 -11.78 -0.14
CA PHE A 154 -20.38 -12.12 1.19
C PHE A 154 -19.21 -12.31 2.13
N ASN A 155 -19.05 -11.40 3.08
CA ASN A 155 -17.98 -11.41 4.07
C ASN A 155 -18.38 -12.22 5.31
N LEU A 156 -17.65 -13.30 5.57
CA LEU A 156 -17.97 -14.31 6.59
C LEU A 156 -16.88 -14.38 7.67
N GLY A 157 -17.26 -15.01 8.79
CA GLY A 157 -16.40 -15.13 9.96
C GLY A 157 -16.50 -13.96 10.92
N SER A 158 -16.11 -14.16 12.17
CA SER A 158 -16.21 -13.15 13.23
C SER A 158 -15.33 -11.91 12.95
N LYS A 159 -14.25 -12.08 12.20
CA LYS A 159 -13.31 -11.02 11.79
C LYS A 159 -13.42 -10.70 10.30
N LYS A 160 -14.46 -11.19 9.59
CA LYS A 160 -14.66 -11.02 8.16
C LYS A 160 -13.44 -11.42 7.31
N GLN A 161 -12.71 -12.45 7.77
CA GLN A 161 -11.51 -12.95 7.12
C GLN A 161 -11.79 -13.81 5.88
N TRP A 162 -13.00 -14.39 5.79
CA TRP A 162 -13.44 -15.15 4.64
C TRP A 162 -14.42 -14.34 3.80
N GLN A 163 -14.32 -14.49 2.49
CA GLN A 163 -15.25 -13.87 1.55
C GLN A 163 -15.62 -14.88 0.48
N ILE A 164 -16.92 -15.09 0.29
CA ILE A 164 -17.45 -15.80 -0.87
C ILE A 164 -17.90 -14.73 -1.87
N TYR A 165 -17.65 -14.94 -3.16
CA TYR A 165 -18.12 -14.03 -4.18
C TYR A 165 -18.70 -14.75 -5.38
N VAL A 166 -19.60 -14.09 -6.09
CA VAL A 166 -20.10 -14.46 -7.40
C VAL A 166 -19.82 -13.31 -8.35
N GLU A 167 -19.16 -13.62 -9.46
CA GLU A 167 -18.69 -12.64 -10.44
C GLU A 167 -19.22 -12.94 -11.83
N PRO A 168 -20.34 -12.33 -12.27
CA PRO A 168 -20.62 -12.15 -13.68
C PRO A 168 -19.63 -11.16 -14.29
N SER A 169 -18.98 -11.56 -15.38
CA SER A 169 -17.98 -10.72 -16.05
C SER A 169 -17.99 -10.95 -17.57
N VAL A 170 -17.46 -9.99 -18.29
CA VAL A 170 -17.20 -10.07 -19.73
C VAL A 170 -15.71 -9.89 -19.94
N THR A 171 -15.12 -10.79 -20.72
CA THR A 171 -13.75 -10.67 -21.17
C THR A 171 -13.72 -10.52 -22.68
N TRP A 172 -13.11 -9.43 -23.16
CA TRP A 172 -12.85 -9.18 -24.58
C TRP A 172 -11.44 -9.65 -24.92
N VAL A 173 -11.32 -10.30 -26.06
CA VAL A 173 -10.05 -10.71 -26.63
C VAL A 173 -9.73 -9.80 -27.80
N PHE A 174 -8.67 -9.04 -27.69
CA PHE A 174 -8.29 -8.09 -28.74
C PHE A 174 -7.80 -8.84 -29.98
N ASN A 175 -8.34 -8.48 -31.12
CA ASN A 175 -8.15 -9.14 -32.40
C ASN A 175 -8.73 -10.58 -32.49
N GLY A 176 -9.64 -10.93 -31.58
CA GLY A 176 -10.31 -12.21 -31.53
C GLY A 176 -9.41 -13.39 -31.15
N MET A 177 -10.03 -14.45 -30.68
CA MET A 177 -9.40 -15.77 -30.57
C MET A 177 -9.95 -16.71 -31.63
N PRO A 178 -9.21 -17.71 -32.10
CA PRO A 178 -9.73 -18.74 -32.96
C PRO A 178 -11.01 -19.34 -32.38
N GLY A 179 -12.01 -19.53 -33.21
CA GLY A 179 -13.31 -20.01 -32.78
C GLY A 179 -14.19 -18.97 -32.05
N THR A 180 -13.75 -17.75 -31.79
CA THR A 180 -14.61 -16.71 -31.20
C THR A 180 -15.45 -15.96 -32.25
N THR A 181 -15.12 -16.03 -33.52
CA THR A 181 -15.72 -15.24 -34.60
C THR A 181 -16.83 -15.94 -35.37
N GLY A 182 -17.20 -17.17 -35.01
CA GLY A 182 -18.30 -17.89 -35.67
C GLY A 182 -17.98 -18.47 -37.04
N GLU A 183 -16.79 -18.22 -37.58
CA GLU A 183 -16.31 -18.86 -38.79
C GLU A 183 -15.57 -20.14 -38.43
N SER A 184 -16.16 -21.27 -38.86
CA SER A 184 -15.59 -22.61 -38.74
C SER A 184 -14.58 -22.88 -39.84
N ASP A 185 -13.65 -21.97 -40.06
CA ASP A 185 -12.56 -22.27 -40.99
C ASP A 185 -11.42 -22.96 -40.28
N TYR A 186 -11.59 -24.28 -40.24
CA TYR A 186 -10.61 -25.26 -39.75
C TYR A 186 -9.33 -25.31 -40.58
N ASN A 187 -9.29 -24.63 -41.72
CA ASN A 187 -8.20 -24.69 -42.67
C ASN A 187 -7.45 -23.40 -42.93
N ASP A 188 -7.78 -22.30 -42.25
CA ASP A 188 -7.04 -21.07 -42.45
C ASP A 188 -5.98 -20.90 -41.36
N TYR A 189 -4.87 -21.65 -41.51
CA TYR A 189 -3.61 -21.39 -40.80
C TYR A 189 -2.95 -20.09 -41.20
N ASP A 190 -3.46 -19.45 -42.25
CA ASP A 190 -3.05 -18.12 -42.62
C ASP A 190 -3.77 -17.09 -41.73
N TYR A 191 -3.08 -16.72 -40.72
CA TYR A 191 -3.46 -15.75 -39.70
C TYR A 191 -3.62 -14.36 -40.31
N LYS A 192 -4.40 -14.25 -41.32
CA LYS A 192 -4.97 -12.97 -41.74
C LYS A 192 -6.09 -12.67 -40.79
N ALA A 193 -5.93 -11.57 -40.03
CA ALA A 193 -7.05 -10.94 -39.33
C ALA A 193 -8.23 -10.89 -40.31
N THR A 194 -9.04 -11.96 -40.30
CA THR A 194 -10.11 -12.11 -41.26
C THR A 194 -11.16 -11.07 -40.92
N SER A 195 -11.37 -10.24 -41.86
CA SER A 195 -12.46 -9.29 -42.03
C SER A 195 -12.51 -8.09 -41.10
N SER A 196 -12.82 -6.99 -41.70
CA SER A 196 -13.16 -5.68 -41.12
C SER A 196 -14.26 -5.71 -40.03
N ALA A 197 -14.95 -6.84 -39.85
CA ALA A 197 -15.95 -7.03 -38.80
C ALA A 197 -15.37 -7.18 -37.39
N ASN A 198 -14.10 -7.53 -37.26
CA ASN A 198 -13.43 -7.75 -35.97
C ASN A 198 -12.48 -6.61 -35.56
N GLN A 199 -12.53 -5.51 -36.25
CA GLN A 199 -11.73 -4.33 -35.91
C GLN A 199 -12.35 -3.60 -34.73
N GLY A 200 -11.77 -3.77 -33.57
CA GLY A 200 -12.15 -3.04 -32.36
C GLY A 200 -11.88 -3.87 -31.09
N ALA A 201 -11.17 -3.28 -30.16
CA ALA A 201 -10.79 -3.94 -28.92
C ALA A 201 -12.00 -4.45 -28.10
N TYR A 202 -13.15 -3.79 -28.21
CA TYR A 202 -14.38 -4.11 -27.46
C TYR A 202 -15.53 -4.54 -28.35
N ASN A 203 -15.25 -5.33 -29.38
CA ASN A 203 -16.27 -5.91 -30.21
C ASN A 203 -16.98 -7.04 -29.46
N ILE A 204 -18.31 -7.07 -29.48
CA ILE A 204 -19.12 -8.10 -28.83
C ILE A 204 -18.84 -9.52 -29.37
N ASN A 205 -18.46 -9.63 -30.63
CA ASN A 205 -18.11 -10.91 -31.27
C ASN A 205 -16.76 -11.47 -30.73
N ASN A 206 -15.92 -10.64 -30.16
CA ASN A 206 -14.65 -11.03 -29.54
C ASN A 206 -14.77 -11.17 -28.01
N GLY A 207 -16.00 -11.06 -27.49
CA GLY A 207 -16.28 -11.16 -26.08
C GLY A 207 -16.77 -12.54 -25.67
N PHE A 208 -16.48 -12.93 -24.46
CA PHE A 208 -17.12 -14.05 -23.80
C PHE A 208 -17.63 -13.63 -22.41
N PHE A 209 -18.82 -14.10 -22.10
CA PHE A 209 -19.41 -13.96 -20.78
C PHE A 209 -18.88 -15.06 -19.87
N GLN A 210 -18.57 -14.71 -18.65
CA GLN A 210 -18.05 -15.61 -17.63
C GLN A 210 -18.85 -15.42 -16.35
N LEU A 211 -19.24 -16.51 -15.72
CA LEU A 211 -19.85 -16.53 -14.40
C LEU A 211 -19.00 -17.42 -13.49
N ASN A 212 -18.32 -16.80 -12.56
CA ASN A 212 -17.48 -17.49 -11.58
C ASN A 212 -18.04 -17.31 -10.17
N ALA A 213 -17.81 -18.33 -9.35
CA ALA A 213 -17.94 -18.23 -7.90
C ALA A 213 -16.59 -18.56 -7.27
N GLY A 214 -16.27 -17.89 -6.16
CA GLY A 214 -14.97 -18.10 -5.52
C GLY A 214 -15.00 -17.87 -4.03
N VAL A 215 -13.91 -18.28 -3.39
CA VAL A 215 -13.65 -18.08 -1.98
C VAL A 215 -12.32 -17.35 -1.84
N ILE A 216 -12.31 -16.30 -1.05
CA ILE A 216 -11.15 -15.48 -0.72
C ILE A 216 -10.85 -15.61 0.77
N TYR A 217 -9.58 -15.72 1.11
CA TYR A 217 -9.05 -15.57 2.44
C TYR A 217 -8.21 -14.29 2.52
N LYS A 218 -8.56 -13.42 3.46
CA LYS A 218 -7.85 -12.18 3.76
C LYS A 218 -6.82 -12.46 4.86
N PHE A 219 -5.55 -12.21 4.56
CA PHE A 219 -4.48 -12.42 5.53
C PHE A 219 -4.57 -11.45 6.70
N LYS A 220 -3.97 -11.87 7.81
CA LYS A 220 -3.91 -11.05 9.01
C LYS A 220 -2.93 -9.89 8.81
N ASN A 221 -3.38 -8.68 9.11
CA ASN A 221 -2.60 -7.47 9.08
C ASN A 221 -1.66 -7.38 10.29
N HIS A 222 -0.69 -6.47 10.25
CA HIS A 222 0.24 -6.23 11.36
C HIS A 222 -0.46 -5.83 12.67
N ASN A 223 -1.63 -5.17 12.60
CA ASN A 223 -2.43 -4.77 13.76
C ASN A 223 -3.37 -5.89 14.28
N GLY A 224 -3.28 -7.08 13.72
CA GLY A 224 -4.08 -8.25 14.13
C GLY A 224 -5.48 -8.34 13.51
N SER A 225 -5.91 -7.36 12.73
CA SER A 225 -7.15 -7.39 11.94
C SER A 225 -6.95 -8.12 10.60
N HIS A 226 -8.03 -8.35 9.86
CA HIS A 226 -8.00 -8.85 8.48
C HIS A 226 -8.52 -7.80 7.48
N ASN A 227 -8.85 -6.61 7.97
CA ASN A 227 -9.46 -5.53 7.21
C ASN A 227 -8.90 -4.21 7.69
N PHE A 228 -9.26 -3.11 7.03
CA PHE A 228 -8.89 -1.77 7.47
C PHE A 228 -9.50 -1.46 8.83
N THR A 229 -8.77 -0.73 9.65
CA THR A 229 -9.25 -0.13 10.89
C THR A 229 -9.38 1.38 10.71
N ILE A 230 -10.42 1.96 11.28
CA ILE A 230 -10.58 3.41 11.30
C ILE A 230 -9.55 3.97 12.27
N ALA A 231 -8.78 4.97 11.82
CA ALA A 231 -7.90 5.70 12.70
C ALA A 231 -8.75 6.45 13.73
N GLN A 232 -8.55 6.12 15.00
CA GLN A 232 -9.15 6.90 16.08
C GLN A 232 -8.41 8.24 16.10
N LEU A 233 -9.09 9.29 15.65
CA LEU A 233 -8.68 10.65 15.97
C LEU A 233 -8.77 10.75 17.50
N ARG A 234 -7.64 11.05 18.16
CA ARG A 234 -7.70 11.35 19.59
C ARG A 234 -8.71 12.48 19.79
N ASP A 235 -9.63 12.27 20.70
CA ASP A 235 -10.60 13.28 21.05
C ASP A 235 -9.86 14.57 21.42
N GLN A 236 -10.28 15.70 20.87
CA GLN A 236 -9.67 17.00 21.18
C GLN A 236 -9.71 17.27 22.69
N GLY A 237 -10.75 16.79 23.38
CA GLY A 237 -10.86 16.85 24.84
C GLY A 237 -9.77 16.05 25.56
N GLU A 238 -9.34 14.89 25.04
CA GLU A 238 -8.23 14.13 25.61
C GLU A 238 -6.88 14.83 25.37
N ILE A 239 -6.71 15.44 24.19
CA ILE A 239 -5.51 16.23 23.87
C ILE A 239 -5.43 17.46 24.79
N ASP A 240 -6.54 18.15 25.00
CA ASP A 240 -6.60 19.32 25.86
C ASP A 240 -6.37 18.96 27.33
N ALA A 241 -6.94 17.84 27.82
CA ALA A 241 -6.70 17.31 29.18
C ALA A 241 -5.23 16.91 29.38
N LEU A 242 -4.60 16.26 28.39
CA LEU A 242 -3.17 15.92 28.42
C LEU A 242 -2.29 17.18 28.42
N ASN A 243 -2.62 18.17 27.61
CA ASN A 243 -1.92 19.46 27.57
C ASN A 243 -2.06 20.21 28.89
N GLN A 244 -3.24 20.18 29.51
CA GLN A 244 -3.47 20.76 30.83
C GLN A 244 -2.62 20.05 31.90
N THR A 245 -2.61 18.70 31.89
CA THR A 245 -1.76 17.89 32.80
C THR A 245 -0.28 18.21 32.62
N ILE A 246 0.19 18.35 31.36
CA ILE A 246 1.59 18.75 31.05
C ILE A 246 1.89 20.15 31.62
N ASN A 247 0.97 21.09 31.47
CA ASN A 247 1.16 22.44 32.00
C ASN A 247 1.15 22.45 33.54
N ASP A 248 0.28 21.68 34.16
CA ASP A 248 0.20 21.54 35.62
C ASP A 248 1.49 20.91 36.18
N LEU A 249 2.00 19.85 35.55
CA LEU A 249 3.27 19.23 35.91
C LEU A 249 4.47 20.16 35.69
N ARG A 250 4.47 20.97 34.62
CA ARG A 250 5.48 22.02 34.41
C ARG A 250 5.44 23.10 35.50
N ASN A 251 4.24 23.50 35.88
CA ASN A 251 4.05 24.47 36.95
C ASN A 251 4.46 23.91 38.31
N GLU A 252 4.19 22.61 38.59
CA GLU A 252 4.66 21.95 39.80
C GLU A 252 6.18 21.81 39.83
N LEU A 253 6.80 21.42 38.70
CA LEU A 253 8.26 21.35 38.55
C LEU A 253 8.91 22.75 38.72
N ALA A 254 8.25 23.82 38.23
CA ALA A 254 8.72 25.16 38.43
C ALA A 254 8.59 25.67 39.88
N LYS A 255 7.64 25.11 40.66
CA LYS A 255 7.45 25.43 42.09
C LYS A 255 8.39 24.65 43.01
N LYS A 256 8.62 23.36 42.75
CA LYS A 256 9.44 22.46 43.58
C LYS A 256 10.94 22.83 43.69
N PRO A 257 11.63 23.36 42.65
CA PRO A 257 13.05 23.74 42.83
C PRO A 257 13.32 24.87 43.79
N LYS A 258 12.37 25.76 44.04
CA LYS A 258 12.61 26.92 44.94
C LYS A 258 12.62 26.56 46.42
N GLU A 259 11.92 25.51 46.85
CA GLU A 259 11.91 25.07 48.26
C GLU A 259 13.08 24.15 48.61
N ILE A 260 13.47 23.27 47.69
CA ILE A 260 14.61 22.33 47.90
C ILE A 260 15.97 23.06 47.89
N VAL A 261 16.09 24.14 47.12
CA VAL A 261 17.34 24.93 47.06
C VAL A 261 17.58 25.75 48.34
N LYS A 262 16.57 26.07 49.16
CA LYS A 262 16.75 26.84 50.39
C LYS A 262 17.28 25.99 51.57
N GLU A 263 17.07 24.67 51.59
CA GLU A 263 17.51 23.81 52.69
C GLU A 263 18.90 23.16 52.47
N VAL A 264 19.36 23.00 51.21
CA VAL A 264 20.64 22.34 50.86
C VAL A 264 21.81 23.32 50.69
N VAL A 265 21.56 24.62 50.65
CA VAL A 265 22.60 25.64 50.34
C VAL A 265 23.38 26.10 51.60
N LYS A 266 23.47 25.26 52.66
CA LYS A 266 24.34 25.68 53.78
C LYS A 266 25.75 25.11 53.75
N GLU A 267 26.12 24.19 52.83
CA GLU A 267 27.47 23.63 52.82
C GLU A 267 28.03 23.12 51.45
N ALA A 268 27.83 23.80 50.33
CA ALA A 268 28.57 23.54 49.11
C ALA A 268 28.79 24.81 48.28
N PRO A 269 29.95 24.98 47.62
CA PRO A 269 30.19 26.18 46.79
C PRO A 269 29.19 26.23 45.66
N ALA A 270 28.61 27.43 45.45
CA ALA A 270 27.51 27.71 44.51
C ALA A 270 27.78 27.13 43.09
N PRO A 271 26.88 26.32 42.52
CA PRO A 271 26.96 26.02 41.11
C PRO A 271 26.65 27.32 40.32
N LYS A 272 27.51 27.61 39.35
CA LYS A 272 27.29 28.73 38.42
C LYS A 272 26.03 28.46 37.66
N ASP A 273 25.08 29.41 37.66
CA ASP A 273 23.89 29.41 36.81
C ASP A 273 24.33 29.28 35.34
N VAL A 274 24.10 28.13 34.74
CA VAL A 274 24.34 27.92 33.30
C VAL A 274 23.09 28.39 32.56
N ARG A 275 23.07 29.65 32.17
CA ARG A 275 22.07 30.10 31.19
C ARG A 275 22.43 29.51 29.84
N VAL A 276 21.56 28.62 29.30
CA VAL A 276 21.63 28.19 27.92
C VAL A 276 21.03 29.29 27.06
N GLU A 277 21.87 30.15 26.53
CA GLU A 277 21.39 31.31 25.73
C GLU A 277 21.13 30.94 24.28
N ASN A 278 21.72 29.88 23.74
CA ASN A 278 21.54 29.48 22.36
C ASN A 278 21.49 27.95 22.19
N LEU A 279 20.52 27.50 21.44
CA LEU A 279 20.34 26.09 21.08
C LEU A 279 20.44 25.96 19.55
N VAL A 280 21.36 25.14 19.07
CA VAL A 280 21.48 24.83 17.63
C VAL A 280 21.05 23.40 17.37
N LEU A 281 20.08 23.21 16.48
CA LEU A 281 19.57 21.92 16.05
C LEU A 281 20.19 21.52 14.72
N VAL A 282 20.78 20.34 14.65
CA VAL A 282 21.41 19.78 13.46
C VAL A 282 20.65 18.53 13.05
N THR A 283 20.09 18.52 11.85
CA THR A 283 19.34 17.38 11.31
C THR A 283 20.20 16.48 10.44
N PHE A 284 19.89 15.17 10.43
CA PHE A 284 20.62 14.18 9.64
C PHE A 284 19.67 13.37 8.74
N ALA A 285 20.20 12.94 7.60
CA ALA A 285 19.50 11.99 6.75
C ALA A 285 19.36 10.62 7.45
N GLN A 286 18.42 9.82 7.01
CA GLN A 286 18.14 8.48 7.55
C GLN A 286 19.40 7.59 7.42
N GLY A 287 19.79 6.96 8.52
CA GLY A 287 20.97 6.08 8.58
C GLY A 287 22.32 6.78 8.39
N LYS A 288 22.36 8.12 8.41
CA LYS A 288 23.60 8.91 8.21
C LYS A 288 23.94 9.73 9.46
N SER A 289 25.26 9.95 9.63
CA SER A 289 25.82 10.88 10.62
C SER A 289 26.63 12.02 9.96
N ALA A 290 26.75 12.02 8.64
CA ALA A 290 27.47 13.07 7.89
C ALA A 290 26.70 14.40 7.94
N LEU A 291 27.42 15.50 8.20
CA LEU A 291 26.86 16.86 8.22
C LEU A 291 26.50 17.34 6.81
N THR A 292 25.29 17.83 6.65
CA THR A 292 24.84 18.51 5.42
C THR A 292 25.42 19.91 5.31
N LYS A 293 25.30 20.55 4.15
CA LYS A 293 25.71 21.94 3.95
C LYS A 293 24.99 22.91 4.91
N ASP A 294 23.67 22.70 5.08
CA ASP A 294 22.84 23.53 5.94
C ASP A 294 23.17 23.29 7.43
N ALA A 295 23.47 22.04 7.82
CA ALA A 295 23.93 21.71 9.16
C ALA A 295 25.24 22.43 9.49
N LYS A 296 26.19 22.47 8.57
CA LYS A 296 27.45 23.20 8.74
C LYS A 296 27.23 24.71 8.86
N ALA A 297 26.36 25.26 8.01
CA ALA A 297 25.99 26.69 8.07
C ALA A 297 25.36 27.06 9.43
N ALA A 298 24.49 26.21 9.98
CA ALA A 298 23.92 26.43 11.31
C ALA A 298 24.99 26.39 12.42
N LEU A 299 25.95 25.47 12.33
CA LEU A 299 27.06 25.35 13.28
C LEU A 299 28.09 26.50 13.15
N ASP A 300 28.23 27.08 11.96
CA ASP A 300 29.14 28.20 11.72
C ASP A 300 28.76 29.47 12.47
N GLY A 301 27.49 29.56 12.93
CA GLY A 301 27.02 30.66 13.79
C GLY A 301 27.58 30.61 15.23
N ILE A 302 28.18 29.49 15.66
CA ILE A 302 28.76 29.35 17.00
C ILE A 302 30.16 29.98 17.01
N LYS A 303 30.37 30.93 17.95
CA LYS A 303 31.65 31.66 18.05
C LYS A 303 32.78 30.73 18.52
N SER A 304 33.98 30.90 17.99
CA SER A 304 35.18 30.26 18.47
C SER A 304 35.41 30.65 19.96
N GLY A 305 35.84 29.66 20.76
CA GLY A 305 36.02 29.79 22.19
C GLY A 305 34.76 29.57 23.02
N SER A 306 33.59 29.42 22.42
CA SER A 306 32.35 29.04 23.13
C SER A 306 32.47 27.60 23.66
N HIS A 307 31.87 27.36 24.83
CA HIS A 307 31.71 26.03 25.40
C HIS A 307 30.38 25.41 24.94
N VAL A 308 30.40 24.15 24.50
CA VAL A 308 29.20 23.48 24.02
C VAL A 308 29.07 22.07 24.60
N GLN A 309 27.79 21.68 24.76
CA GLN A 309 27.39 20.33 25.08
C GLN A 309 26.56 19.78 23.92
N ILE A 310 26.80 18.57 23.45
CA ILE A 310 26.20 17.99 22.26
C ILE A 310 25.48 16.70 22.61
N VAL A 311 24.20 16.59 22.24
CA VAL A 311 23.38 15.41 22.43
C VAL A 311 22.88 14.92 21.08
N GLY A 312 23.36 13.76 20.63
CA GLY A 312 22.89 13.09 19.43
C GLY A 312 21.71 12.16 19.73
N THR A 313 20.75 12.10 18.80
CA THR A 313 19.57 11.24 18.91
C THR A 313 19.36 10.40 17.65
N ALA A 314 18.58 9.32 17.77
CA ALA A 314 18.20 8.45 16.68
C ALA A 314 16.68 8.27 16.62
N SER A 315 16.15 7.98 15.43
CA SER A 315 14.73 7.59 15.24
C SER A 315 14.50 6.16 15.74
N PRO A 316 13.25 5.79 16.09
CA PRO A 316 12.91 4.45 16.56
C PRO A 316 13.01 3.34 15.50
N GLU A 317 13.41 3.68 14.28
CA GLU A 317 13.61 2.77 13.16
C GLU A 317 14.94 2.02 13.35
N GLY A 318 14.90 0.73 13.64
CA GLY A 318 16.08 -0.11 13.80
C GLY A 318 16.26 -0.68 15.21
N SER A 319 17.29 -1.51 15.40
CA SER A 319 17.59 -2.08 16.71
C SER A 319 18.19 -1.05 17.68
N LYS A 320 18.03 -1.29 18.99
CA LYS A 320 18.61 -0.43 20.02
C LYS A 320 20.11 -0.22 19.81
N ALA A 321 20.86 -1.29 19.53
CA ALA A 321 22.31 -1.23 19.32
C ALA A 321 22.71 -0.35 18.11
N ILE A 322 21.94 -0.39 17.02
CA ILE A 322 22.16 0.46 15.85
C ILE A 322 21.83 1.93 16.19
N ASN A 323 20.75 2.17 16.91
CA ASN A 323 20.32 3.51 17.29
C ASN A 323 21.28 4.17 18.29
N ASP A 324 21.80 3.43 19.25
CA ASP A 324 22.83 3.89 20.19
C ASP A 324 24.10 4.26 19.40
N LYS A 325 24.55 3.42 18.48
CA LYS A 325 25.74 3.68 17.66
C LYS A 325 25.57 4.91 16.75
N ILE A 326 24.43 5.05 16.07
CA ILE A 326 24.21 6.17 15.14
C ILE A 326 24.02 7.50 15.88
N SER A 327 23.37 7.50 17.06
CA SER A 327 23.23 8.71 17.87
C SER A 327 24.58 9.21 18.38
N GLN A 328 25.47 8.30 18.82
CA GLN A 328 26.82 8.65 19.20
C GLN A 328 27.62 9.18 18.01
N ALA A 329 27.59 8.50 16.87
CA ALA A 329 28.29 8.96 15.66
C ALA A 329 27.83 10.36 15.19
N ARG A 330 26.58 10.73 15.41
CA ARG A 330 26.07 12.09 15.12
C ARG A 330 26.64 13.13 16.07
N ALA A 331 26.67 12.82 17.38
CA ALA A 331 27.27 13.70 18.35
C ALA A 331 28.77 13.89 18.08
N ASP A 332 29.49 12.83 17.76
CA ASP A 332 30.94 12.86 17.48
C ASP A 332 31.26 13.68 16.22
N GLU A 333 30.45 13.55 15.15
CA GLU A 333 30.67 14.30 13.92
C GLU A 333 30.46 15.81 14.11
N VAL A 334 29.43 16.20 14.88
CA VAL A 334 29.23 17.61 15.27
C VAL A 334 30.37 18.09 16.14
N ALA A 335 30.80 17.30 17.12
CA ALA A 335 31.92 17.65 18.00
C ALA A 335 33.21 17.84 17.22
N LYS A 336 33.53 16.96 16.30
CA LYS A 336 34.69 17.06 15.40
C LYS A 336 34.66 18.34 14.58
N TYR A 337 33.50 18.67 14.00
CA TYR A 337 33.33 19.87 13.20
C TYR A 337 33.56 21.14 14.05
N LEU A 338 32.93 21.23 15.22
CA LEU A 338 33.06 22.39 16.12
C LEU A 338 34.45 22.56 16.69
N LYS A 339 35.12 21.47 17.06
CA LYS A 339 36.54 21.50 17.51
C LYS A 339 37.47 22.07 16.43
N ASN A 340 37.24 21.73 15.15
CA ASN A 340 38.01 22.28 14.03
C ASN A 340 37.76 23.79 13.81
N LYS A 341 36.66 24.31 14.38
CA LYS A 341 36.31 25.75 14.36
C LYS A 341 36.79 26.48 15.63
N GLY A 342 37.49 25.83 16.51
CA GLY A 342 37.98 26.42 17.76
C GLY A 342 36.94 26.52 18.87
N VAL A 343 35.85 25.78 18.80
CA VAL A 343 34.82 25.68 19.83
C VAL A 343 35.22 24.62 20.84
N VAL A 344 35.06 24.88 22.14
CA VAL A 344 35.36 23.95 23.22
C VAL A 344 34.15 23.03 23.41
N VAL A 345 34.33 21.73 23.17
CA VAL A 345 33.27 20.73 23.36
C VAL A 345 33.46 20.08 24.72
N ASP A 346 32.60 20.40 25.68
CA ASP A 346 32.63 19.89 27.04
C ASP A 346 32.18 18.43 27.08
N GLU A 347 31.13 18.09 26.32
CA GLU A 347 30.55 16.76 26.25
C GLU A 347 29.90 16.50 24.88
N ALA A 348 30.01 15.26 24.37
CA ALA A 348 29.31 14.80 23.17
C ALA A 348 28.78 13.38 23.43
N THR A 349 27.46 13.28 23.58
CA THR A 349 26.82 12.02 24.03
C THR A 349 25.68 11.61 23.09
N GLY A 350 25.63 10.33 22.69
CA GLY A 350 24.52 9.71 21.99
C GLY A 350 23.48 9.17 22.98
N LYS A 351 22.25 9.64 22.89
CA LYS A 351 21.12 9.22 23.76
C LYS A 351 20.23 8.13 23.13
N GLY A 352 20.63 7.57 21.97
CA GLY A 352 19.80 6.59 21.29
C GLY A 352 18.47 7.18 20.83
N VAL A 353 17.40 6.39 20.95
CA VAL A 353 16.03 6.82 20.61
C VAL A 353 15.45 7.68 21.72
N GLN A 354 14.97 8.86 21.38
CA GLN A 354 14.28 9.77 22.29
C GLN A 354 12.86 10.01 21.79
N GLY A 355 11.86 9.41 22.46
CA GLY A 355 10.44 9.50 22.07
C GLY A 355 10.04 8.57 20.93
N ASN A 356 8.79 8.70 20.49
CA ASN A 356 8.16 7.83 19.47
C ASN A 356 8.18 8.44 18.06
N THR A 357 8.74 9.62 17.89
CA THR A 357 8.83 10.33 16.61
C THR A 357 10.21 10.22 16.00
N SER A 358 10.32 10.57 14.71
CA SER A 358 11.61 10.56 13.99
C SER A 358 12.52 11.69 14.50
N ASN A 359 13.48 11.34 15.37
CA ASN A 359 14.45 12.26 15.98
C ASN A 359 15.85 12.03 15.42
N ARG A 360 16.09 12.43 14.18
CA ARG A 360 17.38 12.31 13.49
C ARG A 360 18.17 13.61 13.61
N LEU A 361 18.55 13.95 14.84
CA LEU A 361 19.18 15.25 15.11
C LEU A 361 20.31 15.15 16.15
N ALA A 362 21.13 16.18 16.19
CA ALA A 362 21.98 16.51 17.31
C ALA A 362 21.59 17.90 17.83
N VAL A 363 21.50 18.01 19.14
CA VAL A 363 21.24 19.28 19.85
C VAL A 363 22.55 19.80 20.41
N VAL A 364 22.92 21.01 20.06
CA VAL A 364 24.10 21.70 20.56
C VAL A 364 23.65 22.77 21.53
N TYR A 365 24.02 22.62 22.77
CA TYR A 365 23.78 23.59 23.83
C TYR A 365 25.01 24.48 23.94
N VAL A 366 24.88 25.77 23.61
CA VAL A 366 25.95 26.76 23.76
C VAL A 366 25.83 27.41 25.13
N LYS A 367 26.93 27.35 25.92
CA LYS A 367 27.00 27.91 27.27
C LYS A 367 27.50 29.33 27.25
#